data_cacef0af60ab3895fd27a3bbbcd49fdc
#
_entry.id   cacef0af60ab3895fd27a3bbbcd49fdc
#
_cell.length_a   1.000
_cell.length_b   1.000
_cell.length_c   1.000
_cell.angle_alpha   90.00
_cell.angle_beta   90.00
_cell.angle_gamma   90.00
#
_symmetry.space_group_name_H-M   'P 1'
#
loop_
_entity.id
_entity.type
_entity.pdbx_description
1 polymer ?
#
loop_
_entity_poly.entity_id
_entity_poly.type
_entity_poly.pdbx_seq_one_letter_code
_entity_poly.pdbx_strand_id
1 'polypeptide(L)'
;ETTSMRKPYVILIGSASGIGKSTIAAELAKQLNIKHLIESDFIRAVVRGIIGKEYAPALHNSSYEAYKSLRNKFKYDNYDELVSAGFDEHASYVIPAIEKIIQRAITDFDDIIIEGVHLVPGLIDIKKFQEDANIYFLILSSDEEAHKERFVKRAIQIHRGGKQLDFFKENRIIHDHLISQAKKFNATILETGNIENTLSKLLKTINQTCKTIRLTNTIDDLENVIDIIIKKNNSSIIKIVYKLDEFKDSLVRDVNITDTNEASKFIKNLNENKDKKEDLNKLYTLSKYREFTICAPNDDSLNNIIEELTKRGFVYNEWRRN
;
A
#
# COMPACT_ATOMS: atom_id res chain seq x y z
N GLU A 1 27.90 20.05 -13.96
CA GLU A 1 27.39 18.73 -13.51
C GLU A 1 26.32 18.98 -12.44
N THR A 2 25.05 19.03 -12.84
CA THR A 2 23.92 19.03 -11.92
C THR A 2 23.79 17.61 -11.38
N THR A 3 24.38 17.34 -10.23
CA THR A 3 24.07 16.16 -9.43
C THR A 3 22.56 16.20 -9.15
N SER A 4 21.80 15.35 -9.83
CA SER A 4 20.37 15.15 -9.53
C SER A 4 20.27 14.73 -8.07
N MET A 5 19.83 15.64 -7.19
CA MET A 5 19.59 15.28 -5.80
C MET A 5 18.48 14.24 -5.74
N ARG A 6 18.72 13.16 -4.98
CA ARG A 6 17.73 12.10 -4.76
C ARG A 6 16.47 12.70 -4.12
N LYS A 7 15.29 12.40 -4.68
CA LYS A 7 14.02 12.78 -4.04
C LYS A 7 13.92 12.18 -2.63
N PRO A 8 13.42 12.93 -1.65
CA PRO A 8 13.25 12.42 -0.29
C PRO A 8 12.24 11.27 -0.24
N TYR A 9 12.40 10.38 0.72
CA TYR A 9 11.43 9.34 1.02
C TYR A 9 10.34 9.86 1.96
N VAL A 10 9.09 9.68 1.58
CA VAL A 10 7.92 9.90 2.42
C VAL A 10 7.23 8.55 2.61
N ILE A 11 7.39 7.97 3.79
CA ILE A 11 6.85 6.65 4.12
C ILE A 11 5.67 6.84 5.08
N LEU A 12 4.48 6.47 4.64
CA LEU A 12 3.24 6.55 5.40
C LEU A 12 2.82 5.14 5.81
N ILE A 13 2.72 4.89 7.11
CA ILE A 13 2.36 3.58 7.67
C ILE A 13 1.06 3.72 8.45
N GLY A 14 -0.07 3.35 7.81
CA GLY A 14 -1.39 3.36 8.41
C GLY A 14 -1.80 1.99 8.94
N SER A 15 -2.52 1.97 10.04
CA SER A 15 -3.24 0.80 10.54
C SER A 15 -4.22 1.16 11.64
N ALA A 16 -5.17 0.29 11.92
CA ALA A 16 -5.94 0.36 13.16
C ALA A 16 -5.06 0.20 14.40
N SER A 17 -5.59 0.53 15.57
CA SER A 17 -4.90 0.32 16.84
C SER A 17 -4.62 -1.16 17.10
N GLY A 18 -3.49 -1.47 17.71
CA GLY A 18 -3.13 -2.83 18.12
C GLY A 18 -2.54 -3.72 17.03
N ILE A 19 -2.22 -3.19 15.85
CA ILE A 19 -1.60 -3.95 14.75
C ILE A 19 -0.06 -4.03 14.87
N GLY A 20 0.57 -3.14 15.65
CA GLY A 20 2.03 -3.13 15.86
C GLY A 20 2.78 -2.12 14.99
N LYS A 21 2.10 -1.14 14.42
CA LYS A 21 2.69 -0.14 13.51
C LYS A 21 3.85 0.65 14.09
N SER A 22 3.76 1.09 15.36
CA SER A 22 4.81 1.92 15.96
C SER A 22 6.13 1.16 16.12
N THR A 23 6.08 -0.13 16.47
CA THR A 23 7.28 -0.98 16.54
C THR A 23 7.91 -1.18 15.17
N ILE A 24 7.09 -1.43 14.15
CA ILE A 24 7.53 -1.61 12.77
C ILE A 24 8.12 -0.30 12.23
N ALA A 25 7.46 0.83 12.46
CA ALA A 25 7.93 2.15 12.01
C ALA A 25 9.26 2.55 12.67
N ALA A 26 9.42 2.30 13.97
CA ALA A 26 10.66 2.59 14.69
C ALA A 26 11.84 1.75 14.17
N GLU A 27 11.63 0.45 13.95
CA GLU A 27 12.67 -0.42 13.41
C GLU A 27 13.02 -0.06 11.95
N LEU A 28 12.01 0.28 11.14
CA LEU A 28 12.22 0.75 9.77
C LEU A 28 13.03 2.05 9.74
N ALA A 29 12.70 3.02 10.60
CA ALA A 29 13.43 4.28 10.72
C ALA A 29 14.90 4.03 11.05
N LYS A 30 15.20 3.10 11.94
CA LYS A 30 16.55 2.70 12.30
C LYS A 30 17.30 2.07 11.14
N GLN A 31 16.68 1.13 10.43
CA GLN A 31 17.32 0.41 9.32
C GLN A 31 17.57 1.31 8.10
N LEU A 32 16.68 2.26 7.83
CA LEU A 32 16.82 3.23 6.75
C LEU A 32 17.58 4.50 7.17
N ASN A 33 18.01 4.59 8.42
CA ASN A 33 18.66 5.79 8.99
C ASN A 33 17.82 7.07 8.79
N ILE A 34 16.49 6.96 8.97
CA ILE A 34 15.57 8.09 8.88
C ILE A 34 15.39 8.70 10.26
N LYS A 35 15.76 9.99 10.41
CA LYS A 35 15.69 10.68 11.70
C LYS A 35 14.30 11.20 12.06
N HIS A 36 13.44 11.43 11.07
CA HIS A 36 12.10 11.96 11.29
C HIS A 36 11.07 10.83 11.29
N LEU A 37 10.68 10.42 12.49
CA LEU A 37 9.58 9.49 12.73
C LEU A 37 8.51 10.22 13.54
N ILE A 38 7.31 10.38 12.98
CA ILE A 38 6.21 11.12 13.59
C ILE A 38 4.99 10.21 13.71
N GLU A 39 4.44 10.16 14.92
CA GLU A 39 3.18 9.48 15.20
C GLU A 39 2.00 10.45 14.98
N SER A 40 1.00 10.06 14.22
CA SER A 40 -0.16 10.91 13.94
C SER A 40 -1.00 11.24 15.18
N ASP A 41 -0.88 10.47 16.25
CA ASP A 41 -1.50 10.75 17.54
C ASP A 41 -0.94 12.04 18.20
N PHE A 42 0.35 12.32 18.03
CA PHE A 42 0.93 13.60 18.47
C PHE A 42 0.43 14.75 17.61
N ILE A 43 0.30 14.56 16.30
CA ILE A 43 -0.28 15.57 15.41
C ILE A 43 -1.73 15.85 15.82
N ARG A 44 -2.54 14.82 16.10
CA ARG A 44 -3.90 14.98 16.63
C ARG A 44 -3.92 15.78 17.93
N ALA A 45 -3.00 15.51 18.84
CA ALA A 45 -2.93 16.25 20.11
C ALA A 45 -2.67 17.74 19.87
N VAL A 46 -1.80 18.10 18.93
CA VAL A 46 -1.55 19.49 18.52
C VAL A 46 -2.81 20.12 17.91
N VAL A 47 -3.46 19.44 16.99
CA VAL A 47 -4.68 19.92 16.31
C VAL A 47 -5.81 20.13 17.33
N ARG A 48 -5.97 19.25 18.33
CA ARG A 48 -6.90 19.42 19.44
C ARG A 48 -6.62 20.66 20.29
N GLY A 49 -5.35 21.05 20.40
CA GLY A 49 -4.96 22.29 21.10
C GLY A 49 -5.34 23.57 20.34
N ILE A 50 -5.58 23.44 19.04
CA ILE A 50 -5.91 24.59 18.16
C ILE A 50 -7.42 24.66 17.89
N ILE A 51 -8.08 23.51 17.69
CA ILE A 51 -9.51 23.43 17.35
C ILE A 51 -10.28 22.92 18.56
N GLY A 52 -11.17 23.76 19.12
CA GLY A 52 -11.98 23.41 20.28
C GLY A 52 -13.03 22.33 19.97
N LYS A 53 -13.46 21.65 21.02
CA LYS A 53 -14.45 20.55 20.95
C LYS A 53 -15.80 21.01 20.35
N GLU A 54 -16.16 22.24 20.56
CA GLU A 54 -17.39 22.86 20.03
C GLU A 54 -17.41 22.95 18.51
N TYR A 55 -16.22 23.07 17.87
CA TYR A 55 -16.08 23.14 16.42
C TYR A 55 -15.83 21.78 15.77
N ALA A 56 -15.11 20.89 16.46
CA ALA A 56 -14.74 19.59 15.94
C ALA A 56 -14.97 18.45 16.97
N PRO A 57 -16.22 18.15 17.33
CA PRO A 57 -16.49 17.15 18.35
C PRO A 57 -15.95 15.75 18.01
N ALA A 58 -15.94 15.35 16.74
CA ALA A 58 -15.37 14.07 16.30
C ALA A 58 -13.86 13.97 16.57
N LEU A 59 -13.12 15.08 16.38
CA LEU A 59 -11.68 15.15 16.66
C LEU A 59 -11.36 14.89 18.14
N HIS A 60 -12.23 15.30 19.04
CA HIS A 60 -12.03 15.20 20.50
C HIS A 60 -12.48 13.88 21.10
N ASN A 61 -13.07 12.96 20.30
CA ASN A 61 -13.29 11.58 20.67
C ASN A 61 -12.08 10.71 20.28
N SER A 62 -12.05 9.48 20.78
CA SER A 62 -11.17 8.45 20.21
C SER A 62 -11.61 8.13 18.79
N SER A 63 -10.70 7.69 17.93
CA SER A 63 -11.00 7.33 16.54
C SER A 63 -12.15 6.32 16.42
N TYR A 64 -12.20 5.36 17.33
CA TYR A 64 -13.24 4.31 17.41
C TYR A 64 -14.55 4.76 18.08
N GLU A 65 -14.61 5.94 18.70
CA GLU A 65 -15.81 6.52 19.29
C GLU A 65 -16.31 7.77 18.55
N ALA A 66 -15.58 8.22 17.52
CA ALA A 66 -15.89 9.46 16.79
C ALA A 66 -17.30 9.44 16.18
N TYR A 67 -17.82 8.28 15.79
CA TYR A 67 -19.17 8.11 15.28
C TYR A 67 -20.26 8.62 16.23
N LYS A 68 -20.00 8.64 17.55
CA LYS A 68 -20.93 9.16 18.56
C LYS A 68 -21.22 10.65 18.40
N SER A 69 -20.31 11.38 17.78
CA SER A 69 -20.40 12.84 17.55
C SER A 69 -21.00 13.23 16.19
N LEU A 70 -21.30 12.27 15.32
CA LEU A 70 -21.92 12.55 14.03
C LEU A 70 -23.32 13.15 14.21
N ARG A 71 -23.60 14.27 13.51
CA ARG A 71 -24.86 15.00 13.65
C ARG A 71 -26.06 14.25 13.08
N ASN A 72 -25.88 13.57 11.94
CA ASN A 72 -26.96 12.86 11.26
C ASN A 72 -26.62 11.38 11.11
N LYS A 73 -26.89 10.61 12.17
CA LYS A 73 -26.60 9.17 12.22
C LYS A 73 -27.57 8.35 11.38
N PHE A 74 -28.77 8.86 11.10
CA PHE A 74 -29.80 8.12 10.36
C PHE A 74 -29.55 7.98 8.86
N LYS A 75 -28.55 8.69 8.32
CA LYS A 75 -28.17 8.57 6.91
C LYS A 75 -27.31 7.34 6.59
N TYR A 76 -26.86 6.62 7.61
CA TYR A 76 -26.01 5.43 7.45
C TYR A 76 -26.86 4.18 7.57
N ASP A 77 -26.69 3.25 6.62
CA ASP A 77 -27.51 2.07 6.49
C ASP A 77 -27.23 1.02 7.58
N ASN A 78 -26.01 1.00 8.10
CA ASN A 78 -25.59 0.04 9.11
C ASN A 78 -24.55 0.63 10.08
N TYR A 79 -24.25 -0.15 11.12
CA TYR A 79 -23.31 0.26 12.17
C TYR A 79 -21.86 0.43 11.67
N ASP A 80 -21.42 -0.43 10.75
CA ASP A 80 -20.06 -0.40 10.22
C ASP A 80 -19.81 0.87 9.39
N GLU A 81 -20.79 1.28 8.59
CA GLU A 81 -20.75 2.57 7.87
C GLU A 81 -20.75 3.76 8.82
N LEU A 82 -21.55 3.70 9.89
CA LEU A 82 -21.59 4.75 10.90
C LEU A 82 -20.23 4.92 11.59
N VAL A 83 -19.60 3.82 12.02
CA VAL A 83 -18.27 3.83 12.66
C VAL A 83 -17.21 4.34 11.69
N SER A 84 -17.19 3.84 10.46
CA SER A 84 -16.26 4.25 9.42
C SER A 84 -16.39 5.73 9.08
N ALA A 85 -17.61 6.25 8.95
CA ALA A 85 -17.85 7.66 8.68
C ALA A 85 -17.41 8.57 9.83
N GLY A 86 -17.64 8.18 11.07
CA GLY A 86 -17.15 8.90 12.25
C GLY A 86 -15.63 8.92 12.31
N PHE A 87 -15.01 7.81 11.98
CA PHE A 87 -13.56 7.70 11.88
C PHE A 87 -13.00 8.59 10.75
N ASP A 88 -13.59 8.60 9.58
CA ASP A 88 -13.18 9.46 8.47
C ASP A 88 -13.30 10.95 8.82
N GLU A 89 -14.39 11.35 9.48
CA GLU A 89 -14.55 12.73 9.97
C GLU A 89 -13.45 13.08 10.99
N HIS A 90 -13.16 12.19 11.94
CA HIS A 90 -12.08 12.36 12.91
C HIS A 90 -10.73 12.53 12.21
N ALA A 91 -10.39 11.66 11.26
CA ALA A 91 -9.14 11.71 10.52
C ALA A 91 -9.02 12.98 9.67
N SER A 92 -10.12 13.45 9.09
CA SER A 92 -10.15 14.62 8.22
C SER A 92 -9.65 15.90 8.89
N TYR A 93 -9.77 16.02 10.20
CA TYR A 93 -9.23 17.16 10.96
C TYR A 93 -7.71 17.09 11.15
N VAL A 94 -7.13 15.89 11.12
CA VAL A 94 -5.70 15.65 11.35
C VAL A 94 -4.91 15.68 10.03
N ILE A 95 -5.52 15.22 8.94
CA ILE A 95 -4.89 15.08 7.63
C ILE A 95 -4.26 16.36 7.09
N PRO A 96 -4.88 17.55 7.16
CA PRO A 96 -4.25 18.79 6.70
C PRO A 96 -2.92 19.11 7.40
N ALA A 97 -2.81 18.78 8.69
CA ALA A 97 -1.56 18.94 9.44
C ALA A 97 -0.51 17.91 8.98
N ILE A 98 -0.91 16.65 8.73
CA ILE A 98 -0.03 15.63 8.17
C ILE A 98 0.53 16.08 6.81
N GLU A 99 -0.31 16.59 5.93
CA GLU A 99 0.09 17.08 4.61
C GLU A 99 1.08 18.25 4.68
N LYS A 100 0.92 19.14 5.68
CA LYS A 100 1.88 20.22 5.93
C LYS A 100 3.24 19.71 6.41
N ILE A 101 3.26 18.66 7.21
CA ILE A 101 4.50 18.00 7.65
C ILE A 101 5.20 17.35 6.46
N ILE A 102 4.46 16.65 5.59
CA ILE A 102 4.99 16.08 4.36
C ILE A 102 5.61 17.18 3.49
N GLN A 103 4.88 18.27 3.25
CA GLN A 103 5.37 19.39 2.47
C GLN A 103 6.66 19.99 3.05
N ARG A 104 6.75 20.10 4.38
CA ARG A 104 7.95 20.60 5.06
C ARG A 104 9.14 19.67 4.84
N ALA A 105 8.97 18.35 5.02
CA ALA A 105 10.03 17.38 4.79
C ALA A 105 10.53 17.43 3.35
N ILE A 106 9.64 17.53 2.37
CA ILE A 106 10.00 17.67 0.94
C ILE A 106 10.81 18.94 0.71
N THR A 107 10.38 20.08 1.27
CA THR A 107 11.07 21.37 1.12
C THR A 107 12.50 21.33 1.68
N ASP A 108 12.69 20.62 2.78
CA ASP A 108 13.99 20.47 3.43
C ASP A 108 14.84 19.31 2.86
N PHE A 109 14.31 18.56 1.88
CA PHE A 109 14.91 17.32 1.34
C PHE A 109 15.17 16.24 2.40
N ASP A 110 14.35 16.22 3.44
CA ASP A 110 14.43 15.25 4.54
C ASP A 110 13.56 14.02 4.27
N ASP A 111 14.11 12.83 4.54
CA ASP A 111 13.34 11.60 4.59
C ASP A 111 12.46 11.58 5.86
N ILE A 112 11.23 11.10 5.74
CA ILE A 112 10.28 11.06 6.84
C ILE A 112 9.46 9.78 6.85
N ILE A 113 9.20 9.27 8.05
CA ILE A 113 8.18 8.25 8.31
C ILE A 113 7.09 8.89 9.15
N ILE A 114 5.83 8.78 8.70
CA ILE A 114 4.66 9.12 9.51
C ILE A 114 3.87 7.84 9.72
N GLU A 115 3.53 7.53 10.97
CA GLU A 115 2.72 6.38 11.31
C GLU A 115 1.46 6.78 12.06
N GLY A 116 0.39 6.03 11.88
CA GLY A 116 -0.81 6.23 12.68
C GLY A 116 -2.11 5.81 12.01
N VAL A 117 -3.16 5.84 12.81
CA VAL A 117 -4.51 5.48 12.37
C VAL A 117 -5.13 6.49 11.39
N HIS A 118 -4.67 7.77 11.45
CA HIS A 118 -5.20 8.86 10.64
C HIS A 118 -4.74 8.84 9.18
N LEU A 119 -3.84 7.91 8.83
CA LEU A 119 -3.33 7.74 7.47
C LEU A 119 -4.34 6.93 6.65
N VAL A 120 -5.36 7.59 6.16
CA VAL A 120 -6.47 6.99 5.42
C VAL A 120 -6.26 7.17 3.92
N PRO A 121 -6.08 6.07 3.14
CA PRO A 121 -6.00 6.16 1.69
C PRO A 121 -7.27 6.82 1.11
N GLY A 122 -7.08 7.75 0.18
CA GLY A 122 -8.17 8.50 -0.44
C GLY A 122 -8.58 9.78 0.31
N LEU A 123 -8.28 9.91 1.61
CA LEU A 123 -8.43 11.17 2.33
C LEU A 123 -7.16 12.02 2.28
N ILE A 124 -5.98 11.40 2.31
CA ILE A 124 -4.71 12.08 2.07
C ILE A 124 -4.49 12.20 0.57
N ASP A 125 -4.29 13.41 0.07
CA ASP A 125 -3.96 13.65 -1.33
C ASP A 125 -2.45 13.51 -1.56
N ILE A 126 -1.99 12.27 -1.73
CA ILE A 126 -0.59 11.97 -2.01
C ILE A 126 -0.16 12.38 -3.43
N LYS A 127 -1.11 12.55 -4.36
CA LYS A 127 -0.78 12.88 -5.77
C LYS A 127 -0.05 14.19 -5.88
N LYS A 128 -0.37 15.18 -5.05
CA LYS A 128 0.28 16.49 -5.05
C LYS A 128 1.75 16.46 -4.64
N PHE A 129 2.26 15.34 -4.11
CA PHE A 129 3.64 15.18 -3.65
C PHE A 129 4.46 14.22 -4.51
N GLN A 130 3.83 13.49 -5.44
CA GLN A 130 4.47 12.41 -6.22
C GLN A 130 5.60 12.89 -7.15
N GLU A 131 5.54 14.14 -7.59
CA GLU A 131 6.58 14.72 -8.44
C GLU A 131 7.84 15.07 -7.64
N ASP A 132 7.71 15.38 -6.35
CA ASP A 132 8.77 15.93 -5.52
C ASP A 132 9.37 14.91 -4.53
N ALA A 133 8.68 13.81 -4.27
CA ALA A 133 9.08 12.79 -3.31
C ALA A 133 8.85 11.36 -3.80
N ASN A 134 9.62 10.42 -3.23
CA ASN A 134 9.35 9.00 -3.34
C ASN A 134 8.37 8.60 -2.23
N ILE A 135 7.09 8.43 -2.57
CA ILE A 135 6.02 8.18 -1.60
C ILE A 135 5.70 6.70 -1.55
N TYR A 136 5.69 6.17 -0.33
CA TYR A 136 5.25 4.80 -0.02
C TYR A 136 4.10 4.88 0.96
N PHE A 137 2.91 4.52 0.51
CA PHE A 137 1.73 4.48 1.35
C PHE A 137 1.37 3.02 1.66
N LEU A 138 1.53 2.63 2.90
CA LEU A 138 1.47 1.27 3.39
C LEU A 138 0.36 1.15 4.44
N ILE A 139 -0.53 0.18 4.26
CA ILE A 139 -1.55 -0.16 5.26
C ILE A 139 -1.23 -1.55 5.81
N LEU A 140 -1.01 -1.62 7.12
CA LEU A 140 -0.76 -2.87 7.81
C LEU A 140 -2.07 -3.56 8.14
N SER A 141 -2.16 -4.85 7.81
CA SER A 141 -3.31 -5.71 8.11
C SER A 141 -2.93 -6.81 9.08
N SER A 142 -3.91 -7.37 9.76
CA SER A 142 -3.78 -8.55 10.59
C SER A 142 -5.08 -9.35 10.54
N ASP A 143 -4.97 -10.67 10.62
CA ASP A 143 -6.15 -11.48 10.89
C ASP A 143 -6.78 -11.11 12.26
N GLU A 144 -8.04 -11.46 12.43
CA GLU A 144 -8.82 -11.01 13.60
C GLU A 144 -8.30 -11.61 14.91
N GLU A 145 -7.87 -12.87 14.91
CA GLU A 145 -7.38 -13.55 16.12
C GLU A 145 -6.06 -12.94 16.59
N ALA A 146 -5.09 -12.78 15.70
CA ALA A 146 -3.82 -12.13 16.01
C ALA A 146 -3.99 -10.67 16.43
N HIS A 147 -4.94 -9.95 15.81
CA HIS A 147 -5.27 -8.59 16.20
C HIS A 147 -5.83 -8.54 17.62
N LYS A 148 -6.78 -9.43 17.95
CA LYS A 148 -7.40 -9.53 19.28
C LYS A 148 -6.38 -9.89 20.36
N GLU A 149 -5.49 -10.85 20.09
CA GLU A 149 -4.42 -11.22 21.02
C GLU A 149 -3.49 -10.04 21.35
N ARG A 150 -3.08 -9.27 20.34
CA ARG A 150 -2.24 -8.08 20.53
C ARG A 150 -2.97 -7.00 21.32
N PHE A 151 -4.26 -6.83 21.04
CA PHE A 151 -5.12 -5.88 21.74
C PHE A 151 -5.22 -6.20 23.23
N VAL A 152 -5.43 -7.47 23.58
CA VAL A 152 -5.47 -7.97 24.96
C VAL A 152 -4.11 -7.80 25.64
N LYS A 153 -3.01 -8.20 24.99
CA LYS A 153 -1.65 -8.05 25.56
C LYS A 153 -1.34 -6.59 25.88
N ARG A 154 -1.68 -5.67 24.96
CA ARG A 154 -1.50 -4.24 25.17
C ARG A 154 -2.33 -3.70 26.34
N ALA A 155 -3.57 -4.16 26.49
CA ALA A 155 -4.45 -3.77 27.57
C ALA A 155 -3.89 -4.17 28.95
N ILE A 156 -3.23 -5.33 29.04
CA ILE A 156 -2.59 -5.82 30.27
C ILE A 156 -1.34 -4.99 30.60
N GLN A 157 -0.55 -4.62 29.59
CA GLN A 157 0.71 -3.90 29.77
C GLN A 157 0.52 -2.41 30.10
N ILE A 158 -0.55 -1.81 29.64
CA ILE A 158 -0.85 -0.38 29.82
C ILE A 158 -2.08 -0.28 30.73
N HIS A 159 -1.91 0.16 31.99
CA HIS A 159 -3.02 0.36 32.95
C HIS A 159 -4.21 1.20 32.42
N ARG A 160 -4.08 1.83 31.26
CA ARG A 160 -5.14 2.55 30.54
C ARG A 160 -5.89 1.68 29.52
N GLY A 161 -5.47 0.43 29.30
CA GLY A 161 -5.91 -0.40 28.18
C GLY A 161 -7.25 -1.09 28.37
N GLY A 162 -7.78 -1.18 29.60
CA GLY A 162 -9.05 -1.88 29.86
C GLY A 162 -10.24 -1.32 29.07
N LYS A 163 -10.33 0.00 28.98
CA LYS A 163 -11.40 0.66 28.19
C LYS A 163 -11.30 0.39 26.68
N GLN A 164 -10.10 0.17 26.16
CA GLN A 164 -9.93 -0.13 24.71
C GLN A 164 -10.46 -1.50 24.33
N LEU A 165 -10.42 -2.50 25.25
CA LEU A 165 -10.95 -3.84 24.99
C LEU A 165 -12.43 -3.83 24.65
N ASP A 166 -13.21 -2.94 25.27
CA ASP A 166 -14.64 -2.80 25.05
C ASP A 166 -14.95 -2.31 23.62
N PHE A 167 -13.94 -1.76 22.91
CA PHE A 167 -14.06 -1.20 21.56
C PHE A 167 -13.28 -2.00 20.50
N PHE A 168 -13.00 -3.28 20.76
CA PHE A 168 -12.31 -4.11 19.76
C PHE A 168 -13.11 -4.21 18.45
N LYS A 169 -14.44 -4.33 18.53
CA LYS A 169 -15.34 -4.38 17.36
C LYS A 169 -15.17 -3.14 16.49
N GLU A 170 -15.20 -1.95 17.07
CA GLU A 170 -15.04 -0.68 16.34
C GLU A 170 -13.65 -0.55 15.73
N ASN A 171 -12.61 -0.97 16.45
CA ASN A 171 -11.26 -1.00 15.91
C ASN A 171 -11.12 -2.01 14.75
N ARG A 172 -11.86 -3.11 14.78
CA ARG A 172 -11.90 -4.06 13.67
C ARG A 172 -12.62 -3.48 12.45
N ILE A 173 -13.72 -2.76 12.64
CA ILE A 173 -14.41 -2.03 11.59
C ILE A 173 -13.47 -1.01 10.94
N ILE A 174 -12.72 -0.24 11.74
CA ILE A 174 -11.73 0.71 11.22
C ILE A 174 -10.63 -0.02 10.43
N HIS A 175 -10.14 -1.16 10.92
CA HIS A 175 -9.17 -1.98 10.19
C HIS A 175 -9.70 -2.37 8.80
N ASP A 176 -10.90 -2.92 8.74
CA ASP A 176 -11.48 -3.40 7.47
C ASP A 176 -11.80 -2.22 6.53
N HIS A 177 -12.20 -1.07 7.08
CA HIS A 177 -12.35 0.17 6.33
C HIS A 177 -11.03 0.63 5.70
N LEU A 178 -9.94 0.68 6.48
CA LEU A 178 -8.60 1.04 5.96
C LEU A 178 -8.14 0.09 4.86
N ILE A 179 -8.38 -1.22 4.99
CA ILE A 179 -8.07 -2.21 3.95
C ILE A 179 -8.90 -1.97 2.68
N SER A 180 -10.18 -1.68 2.82
CA SER A 180 -11.07 -1.34 1.71
C SER A 180 -10.58 -0.08 0.98
N GLN A 181 -10.25 0.97 1.72
CA GLN A 181 -9.72 2.21 1.17
C GLN A 181 -8.36 2.00 0.49
N ALA A 182 -7.48 1.18 1.08
CA ALA A 182 -6.20 0.84 0.47
C ALA A 182 -6.37 0.16 -0.89
N LYS A 183 -7.31 -0.79 -1.01
CA LYS A 183 -7.64 -1.44 -2.30
C LYS A 183 -8.19 -0.43 -3.32
N LYS A 184 -9.09 0.45 -2.89
CA LYS A 184 -9.72 1.44 -3.76
C LYS A 184 -8.73 2.49 -4.29
N PHE A 185 -7.76 2.89 -3.49
CA PHE A 185 -6.80 3.96 -3.80
C PHE A 185 -5.37 3.48 -4.05
N ASN A 186 -5.19 2.17 -4.28
CA ASN A 186 -3.91 1.53 -4.61
C ASN A 186 -2.78 1.78 -3.59
N ALA A 187 -3.12 1.85 -2.30
CA ALA A 187 -2.10 1.78 -1.25
C ALA A 187 -1.66 0.32 -1.05
N THR A 188 -0.39 0.13 -0.69
CA THR A 188 0.16 -1.21 -0.47
C THR A 188 -0.33 -1.80 0.84
N ILE A 189 -0.92 -3.00 0.79
CA ILE A 189 -1.37 -3.73 1.99
C ILE A 189 -0.30 -4.74 2.36
N LEU A 190 0.13 -4.73 3.63
CA LEU A 190 1.10 -5.67 4.18
C LEU A 190 0.50 -6.37 5.40
N GLU A 191 0.42 -7.68 5.32
CA GLU A 191 -0.03 -8.51 6.44
C GLU A 191 1.07 -8.58 7.51
N THR A 192 0.71 -8.23 8.74
CA THR A 192 1.60 -8.32 9.90
C THR A 192 1.57 -9.73 10.46
N GLY A 193 2.66 -10.45 10.25
CA GLY A 193 2.94 -11.69 10.95
C GLY A 193 4.00 -11.46 12.03
N ASN A 194 5.17 -12.06 11.83
CA ASN A 194 6.37 -11.78 12.58
C ASN A 194 6.97 -10.43 12.12
N ILE A 195 7.51 -9.65 13.05
CA ILE A 195 8.09 -8.31 12.79
C ILE A 195 9.18 -8.36 11.73
N GLU A 196 10.07 -9.35 11.79
CA GLU A 196 11.18 -9.51 10.84
C GLU A 196 10.69 -9.72 9.40
N ASN A 197 9.67 -10.55 9.22
CA ASN A 197 9.05 -10.77 7.91
C ASN A 197 8.37 -9.51 7.37
N THR A 198 7.68 -8.79 8.24
CA THR A 198 7.00 -7.53 7.87
C THR A 198 8.02 -6.48 7.46
N LEU A 199 9.10 -6.33 8.22
CA LEU A 199 10.20 -5.41 7.90
C LEU A 199 10.92 -5.79 6.59
N SER A 200 11.17 -7.07 6.37
CA SER A 200 11.79 -7.55 5.12
C SER A 200 10.91 -7.21 3.90
N LYS A 201 9.59 -7.38 4.00
CA LYS A 201 8.64 -7.00 2.95
C LYS A 201 8.62 -5.48 2.72
N LEU A 202 8.63 -4.70 3.80
CA LEU A 202 8.70 -3.23 3.73
C LEU A 202 9.98 -2.75 3.05
N LEU A 203 11.14 -3.27 3.46
CA LEU A 203 12.43 -2.91 2.88
C LEU A 203 12.49 -3.29 1.39
N LYS A 204 11.98 -4.45 1.01
CA LYS A 204 11.85 -4.83 -0.40
C LYS A 204 10.99 -3.82 -1.17
N THR A 205 9.86 -3.40 -0.62
CA THR A 205 8.96 -2.43 -1.25
C THR A 205 9.62 -1.06 -1.44
N ILE A 206 10.37 -0.59 -0.44
CA ILE A 206 11.00 0.73 -0.44
C ILE A 206 12.26 0.77 -1.30
N ASN A 207 13.05 -0.30 -1.29
CA ASN A 207 14.31 -0.39 -2.05
C ASN A 207 14.13 -0.91 -3.48
N GLN A 208 12.90 -1.07 -3.95
CA GLN A 208 12.63 -1.55 -5.29
C GLN A 208 12.79 -0.46 -6.35
N THR A 209 13.43 -0.84 -7.47
CA THR A 209 13.35 -0.08 -8.71
C THR A 209 12.23 -0.67 -9.56
N CYS A 210 11.23 0.15 -9.91
CA CYS A 210 10.10 -0.30 -10.72
C CYS A 210 10.19 0.27 -12.15
N LYS A 211 9.86 -0.57 -13.14
CA LYS A 211 9.81 -0.17 -14.55
C LYS A 211 8.66 -0.89 -15.26
N THR A 212 8.03 -0.21 -16.18
CA THR A 212 7.05 -0.80 -17.09
C THR A 212 7.74 -1.26 -18.36
N ILE A 213 7.60 -2.53 -18.69
CA ILE A 213 8.19 -3.18 -19.87
C ILE A 213 7.06 -3.69 -20.76
N ARG A 214 7.19 -3.47 -22.06
CA ARG A 214 6.24 -3.97 -23.06
C ARG A 214 6.66 -5.35 -23.54
N LEU A 215 5.76 -6.33 -23.41
CA LEU A 215 6.00 -7.72 -23.78
C LEU A 215 5.00 -8.22 -24.82
N THR A 216 5.47 -9.12 -25.69
CA THR A 216 4.69 -9.81 -26.73
C THR A 216 4.70 -11.34 -26.59
N ASN A 217 5.14 -11.85 -25.42
CA ASN A 217 5.12 -13.28 -25.14
C ASN A 217 3.72 -13.88 -25.33
N THR A 218 3.64 -15.16 -25.66
CA THR A 218 2.37 -15.91 -25.68
C THR A 218 1.92 -16.28 -24.27
N ILE A 219 0.72 -16.84 -24.13
CA ILE A 219 0.27 -17.35 -22.84
C ILE A 219 1.10 -18.57 -22.39
N ASP A 220 1.56 -19.36 -23.33
CA ASP A 220 2.41 -20.53 -23.02
C ASP A 220 3.80 -20.11 -22.53
N ASP A 221 4.28 -18.94 -22.92
CA ASP A 221 5.54 -18.36 -22.43
C ASP A 221 5.39 -17.69 -21.05
N LEU A 222 4.16 -17.50 -20.55
CA LEU A 222 3.92 -16.71 -19.33
C LEU A 222 4.62 -17.31 -18.11
N GLU A 223 4.67 -18.63 -17.99
CA GLU A 223 5.38 -19.29 -16.90
C GLU A 223 6.89 -18.99 -16.96
N ASN A 224 7.49 -19.00 -18.16
CA ASN A 224 8.89 -18.62 -18.36
C ASN A 224 9.13 -17.14 -17.99
N VAL A 225 8.22 -16.24 -18.35
CA VAL A 225 8.31 -14.82 -18.00
C VAL A 225 8.25 -14.64 -16.49
N ILE A 226 7.31 -15.31 -15.81
CA ILE A 226 7.18 -15.27 -14.34
C ILE A 226 8.44 -15.85 -13.67
N ASP A 227 8.97 -16.96 -14.16
CA ASP A 227 10.20 -17.56 -13.62
C ASP A 227 11.40 -16.63 -13.72
N ILE A 228 11.58 -15.96 -14.86
CA ILE A 228 12.65 -14.99 -15.06
C ILE A 228 12.52 -13.84 -14.05
N ILE A 229 11.33 -13.28 -13.90
CA ILE A 229 11.11 -12.09 -13.07
C ILE A 229 11.16 -12.47 -11.58
N ILE A 230 10.41 -13.48 -11.17
CA ILE A 230 10.19 -13.79 -9.76
C ILE A 230 11.28 -14.71 -9.20
N LYS A 231 11.46 -15.90 -9.83
CA LYS A 231 12.34 -16.92 -9.26
C LYS A 231 13.82 -16.61 -9.45
N LYS A 232 14.22 -16.16 -10.63
CA LYS A 232 15.65 -15.91 -10.92
C LYS A 232 16.14 -14.57 -10.38
N ASN A 233 15.30 -13.53 -10.44
CA ASN A 233 15.71 -12.17 -10.10
C ASN A 233 15.08 -11.63 -8.80
N ASN A 234 14.35 -12.47 -8.05
CA ASN A 234 13.71 -12.10 -6.79
C ASN A 234 12.90 -10.78 -6.89
N SER A 235 12.24 -10.61 -8.02
CA SER A 235 11.49 -9.40 -8.37
C SER A 235 9.98 -9.66 -8.30
N SER A 236 9.16 -8.66 -8.56
CA SER A 236 7.70 -8.77 -8.47
C SER A 236 7.02 -8.22 -9.73
N ILE A 237 5.83 -8.75 -10.04
CA ILE A 237 4.93 -8.24 -11.07
C ILE A 237 3.75 -7.61 -10.34
N ILE A 238 3.61 -6.28 -10.46
CA ILE A 238 2.57 -5.52 -9.75
C ILE A 238 1.30 -5.43 -10.59
N LYS A 239 1.46 -5.10 -11.88
CA LYS A 239 0.36 -4.81 -12.78
C LYS A 239 0.66 -5.26 -14.19
N ILE A 240 -0.38 -5.71 -14.91
CA ILE A 240 -0.35 -5.98 -16.34
C ILE A 240 -1.44 -5.16 -17.02
N VAL A 241 -1.05 -4.38 -18.03
CA VAL A 241 -1.98 -3.62 -18.87
C VAL A 241 -2.00 -4.26 -20.27
N TYR A 242 -3.16 -4.71 -20.70
CA TYR A 242 -3.39 -5.27 -22.03
C TYR A 242 -3.74 -4.13 -22.99
N LYS A 243 -2.91 -3.89 -24.01
CA LYS A 243 -3.16 -2.87 -25.04
C LYS A 243 -3.88 -3.51 -26.22
N LEU A 244 -5.17 -3.27 -26.31
CA LEU A 244 -6.04 -3.83 -27.35
C LEU A 244 -5.93 -3.01 -28.64
N ASP A 245 -5.74 -3.71 -29.78
CA ASP A 245 -5.46 -3.04 -31.08
C ASP A 245 -6.67 -2.29 -31.63
N GLU A 246 -7.91 -2.81 -31.41
CA GLU A 246 -9.11 -2.33 -32.10
C GLU A 246 -9.82 -1.15 -31.43
N PHE A 247 -9.61 -0.92 -30.14
CA PHE A 247 -10.48 -0.01 -29.37
C PHE A 247 -9.77 1.20 -28.75
N LYS A 248 -8.48 1.42 -28.97
CA LYS A 248 -7.66 2.39 -28.20
C LYS A 248 -7.78 2.24 -26.67
N ASP A 249 -8.47 1.21 -26.21
CA ASP A 249 -8.72 0.92 -24.81
C ASP A 249 -7.66 0.00 -24.22
N SER A 250 -7.51 0.05 -22.92
CA SER A 250 -6.58 -0.79 -22.17
C SER A 250 -7.33 -1.49 -21.05
N LEU A 251 -7.13 -2.80 -20.92
CA LEU A 251 -7.58 -3.53 -19.73
C LEU A 251 -6.45 -3.55 -18.71
N VAL A 252 -6.72 -3.06 -17.51
CA VAL A 252 -5.76 -3.05 -16.40
C VAL A 252 -6.06 -4.21 -15.46
N ARG A 253 -5.05 -4.99 -15.12
CA ARG A 253 -5.13 -6.06 -14.13
C ARG A 253 -4.04 -5.90 -13.08
N ASP A 254 -4.43 -5.67 -11.84
CA ASP A 254 -3.53 -5.75 -10.70
C ASP A 254 -3.27 -7.23 -10.39
N VAL A 255 -2.02 -7.65 -10.48
CA VAL A 255 -1.62 -9.06 -10.38
C VAL A 255 -0.98 -9.33 -9.04
N ASN A 256 -0.11 -8.43 -8.57
CA ASN A 256 0.59 -8.46 -7.28
C ASN A 256 1.27 -9.82 -6.97
N ILE A 257 2.02 -10.34 -7.92
CA ILE A 257 2.85 -11.54 -7.71
C ILE A 257 4.20 -11.07 -7.15
N THR A 258 4.42 -11.25 -5.85
CA THR A 258 5.57 -10.66 -5.13
C THR A 258 6.61 -11.67 -4.69
N ASP A 259 6.26 -12.95 -4.70
CA ASP A 259 7.16 -14.03 -4.32
C ASP A 259 6.92 -15.34 -5.09
N THR A 260 7.79 -16.31 -4.87
CA THR A 260 7.74 -17.65 -5.51
C THR A 260 6.48 -18.45 -5.15
N ASN A 261 5.92 -18.26 -3.96
CA ASN A 261 4.70 -18.95 -3.54
C ASN A 261 3.49 -18.41 -4.30
N GLU A 262 3.38 -17.09 -4.41
CA GLU A 262 2.30 -16.44 -5.17
C GLU A 262 2.41 -16.77 -6.67
N ALA A 263 3.65 -16.78 -7.20
CA ALA A 263 3.90 -17.21 -8.58
C ALA A 263 3.44 -18.66 -8.82
N SER A 264 3.79 -19.58 -7.92
CA SER A 264 3.40 -20.98 -8.02
C SER A 264 1.87 -21.17 -7.91
N LYS A 265 1.22 -20.45 -7.01
CA LYS A 265 -0.25 -20.46 -6.88
C LYS A 265 -0.93 -19.90 -8.13
N PHE A 266 -0.38 -18.81 -8.69
CA PHE A 266 -0.92 -18.20 -9.91
C PHE A 266 -0.85 -19.17 -11.09
N ILE A 267 0.31 -19.79 -11.35
CA ILE A 267 0.53 -20.75 -12.42
C ILE A 267 -0.35 -21.99 -12.23
N LYS A 268 -0.40 -22.55 -11.00
CA LYS A 268 -1.26 -23.68 -10.68
C LYS A 268 -2.72 -23.38 -10.97
N ASN A 269 -3.23 -22.23 -10.49
CA ASN A 269 -4.61 -21.78 -10.72
C ASN A 269 -4.94 -21.63 -12.21
N LEU A 270 -3.97 -21.13 -12.99
CA LEU A 270 -4.11 -20.97 -14.44
C LEU A 270 -4.18 -22.33 -15.15
N ASN A 271 -3.36 -23.29 -14.75
CA ASN A 271 -3.27 -24.62 -15.37
C ASN A 271 -4.45 -25.52 -14.96
N GLU A 272 -4.97 -25.42 -13.75
CA GLU A 272 -6.11 -26.20 -13.25
C GLU A 272 -7.46 -25.69 -13.75
N ASN A 273 -7.57 -24.40 -14.11
CA ASN A 273 -8.83 -23.80 -14.56
C ASN A 273 -8.77 -23.48 -16.07
N LYS A 274 -9.32 -24.40 -16.88
CA LYS A 274 -9.33 -24.28 -18.34
C LYS A 274 -10.04 -23.02 -18.83
N ASP A 275 -11.15 -22.63 -18.21
CA ASP A 275 -11.93 -21.47 -18.63
C ASP A 275 -11.14 -20.18 -18.39
N LYS A 276 -10.48 -20.05 -17.25
CA LYS A 276 -9.60 -18.91 -16.96
C LYS A 276 -8.42 -18.82 -17.91
N LYS A 277 -7.82 -19.96 -18.25
CA LYS A 277 -6.71 -20.02 -19.21
C LYS A 277 -7.17 -19.61 -20.61
N GLU A 278 -8.35 -20.05 -21.03
CA GLU A 278 -8.94 -19.69 -22.32
C GLU A 278 -9.28 -18.19 -22.39
N ASP A 279 -9.89 -17.63 -21.35
CA ASP A 279 -10.20 -16.19 -21.27
C ASP A 279 -8.94 -15.33 -21.28
N LEU A 280 -7.90 -15.75 -20.54
CA LEU A 280 -6.61 -15.06 -20.56
C LEU A 280 -5.95 -15.17 -21.96
N ASN A 281 -6.05 -16.32 -22.63
CA ASN A 281 -5.54 -16.50 -23.98
C ASN A 281 -6.24 -15.57 -25.00
N LYS A 282 -7.54 -15.38 -24.86
CA LYS A 282 -8.29 -14.38 -25.67
C LYS A 282 -7.71 -12.99 -25.50
N LEU A 283 -7.44 -12.57 -24.24
CA LEU A 283 -6.81 -11.27 -23.95
C LEU A 283 -5.41 -11.15 -24.56
N TYR A 284 -4.62 -12.23 -24.51
CA TYR A 284 -3.28 -12.27 -25.11
C TYR A 284 -3.34 -12.16 -26.63
N THR A 285 -4.31 -12.80 -27.26
CA THR A 285 -4.52 -12.77 -28.73
C THR A 285 -5.01 -11.41 -29.21
N LEU A 286 -5.90 -10.75 -28.44
CA LEU A 286 -6.47 -9.45 -28.79
C LEU A 286 -5.51 -8.28 -28.49
N SER A 287 -4.50 -8.49 -27.67
CA SER A 287 -3.57 -7.42 -27.29
C SER A 287 -2.34 -7.39 -28.20
N LYS A 288 -2.04 -6.21 -28.74
CA LYS A 288 -0.82 -5.96 -29.53
C LYS A 288 0.45 -6.20 -28.71
N TYR A 289 0.45 -5.72 -27.47
CA TYR A 289 1.46 -5.95 -26.45
C TYR A 289 0.84 -5.79 -25.07
N ARG A 290 1.55 -6.23 -24.05
CA ARG A 290 1.18 -6.04 -22.65
C ARG A 290 2.25 -5.24 -21.95
N GLU A 291 1.84 -4.32 -21.11
CA GLU A 291 2.73 -3.53 -20.26
C GLU A 291 2.79 -4.19 -18.87
N PHE A 292 3.95 -4.77 -18.55
CA PHE A 292 4.23 -5.37 -17.24
C PHE A 292 4.94 -4.33 -16.36
N THR A 293 4.33 -3.95 -15.25
CA THR A 293 5.01 -3.16 -14.23
C THR A 293 5.76 -4.12 -13.31
N ILE A 294 7.07 -4.12 -13.43
CA ILE A 294 8.00 -5.01 -12.72
C ILE A 294 8.78 -4.18 -11.71
N CYS A 295 8.86 -4.67 -10.46
CA CYS A 295 9.67 -4.08 -9.41
C CYS A 295 10.76 -5.07 -9.00
N ALA A 296 12.02 -4.62 -9.07
CA ALA A 296 13.21 -5.40 -8.75
C ALA A 296 13.94 -4.83 -7.52
N PRO A 297 14.72 -5.63 -6.79
CA PRO A 297 15.46 -5.16 -5.61
C PRO A 297 16.46 -4.04 -5.90
N ASN A 298 16.96 -3.97 -7.14
CA ASN A 298 17.92 -2.98 -7.60
C ASN A 298 17.93 -2.90 -9.13
N ASP A 299 18.66 -1.92 -9.68
CA ASP A 299 18.77 -1.70 -11.12
C ASP A 299 19.46 -2.86 -11.85
N ASP A 300 20.42 -3.53 -11.24
CA ASP A 300 21.12 -4.67 -11.85
C ASP A 300 20.16 -5.83 -12.09
N SER A 301 19.33 -6.17 -11.09
CA SER A 301 18.29 -7.19 -11.23
C SER A 301 17.28 -6.82 -12.32
N LEU A 302 16.89 -5.56 -12.39
CA LEU A 302 15.97 -5.06 -13.41
C LEU A 302 16.59 -5.15 -14.81
N ASN A 303 17.86 -4.76 -14.96
CA ASN A 303 18.59 -4.86 -16.22
C ASN A 303 18.75 -6.32 -16.66
N ASN A 304 19.06 -7.24 -15.74
CA ASN A 304 19.13 -8.68 -16.02
C ASN A 304 17.81 -9.23 -16.53
N ILE A 305 16.69 -8.83 -15.93
CA ILE A 305 15.34 -9.21 -16.40
C ILE A 305 15.12 -8.73 -17.83
N ILE A 306 15.40 -7.45 -18.11
CA ILE A 306 15.20 -6.86 -19.44
C ILE A 306 16.07 -7.58 -20.47
N GLU A 307 17.32 -7.84 -20.14
CA GLU A 307 18.27 -8.53 -21.04
C GLU A 307 17.81 -9.96 -21.35
N GLU A 308 17.40 -10.74 -20.33
CA GLU A 308 16.94 -12.12 -20.53
C GLU A 308 15.63 -12.19 -21.32
N LEU A 309 14.67 -11.29 -21.03
CA LEU A 309 13.42 -11.21 -21.81
C LEU A 309 13.68 -10.76 -23.25
N THR A 310 14.64 -9.89 -23.48
CA THR A 310 15.04 -9.42 -24.82
C THR A 310 15.71 -10.58 -25.61
N LYS A 311 16.61 -11.33 -25.00
CA LYS A 311 17.27 -12.50 -25.62
C LYS A 311 16.26 -13.57 -26.04
N ARG A 312 15.15 -13.72 -25.31
CA ARG A 312 14.07 -14.63 -25.65
C ARG A 312 13.08 -14.09 -26.68
N GLY A 313 13.25 -12.82 -27.08
CA GLY A 313 12.37 -12.17 -28.06
C GLY A 313 11.02 -11.73 -27.51
N PHE A 314 10.85 -11.67 -26.17
CA PHE A 314 9.60 -11.31 -25.53
C PHE A 314 9.37 -9.78 -25.44
N VAL A 315 10.42 -8.97 -25.58
CA VAL A 315 10.30 -7.51 -25.49
C VAL A 315 9.78 -6.93 -26.79
N TYR A 316 8.71 -6.13 -26.69
CA TYR A 316 8.12 -5.42 -27.82
C TYR A 316 9.04 -4.28 -28.29
N ASN A 317 9.49 -4.35 -29.56
CA ASN A 317 10.26 -3.31 -30.24
C ASN A 317 9.42 -2.71 -31.37
N GLU A 318 9.11 -1.43 -31.29
CA GLU A 318 8.39 -0.71 -32.37
C GLU A 318 9.13 -0.75 -33.72
N TRP A 319 10.43 -1.00 -33.71
CA TRP A 319 11.30 -0.98 -34.91
C TRP A 319 11.37 -2.33 -35.67
N ARG A 320 10.67 -3.37 -35.23
CA ARG A 320 10.61 -4.67 -35.92
C ARG A 320 9.37 -4.84 -36.79
N ARG A 321 8.92 -3.78 -37.46
CA ARG A 321 8.02 -3.88 -38.59
C ARG A 321 8.74 -3.31 -39.83
N ASN A 322 9.49 -4.17 -40.52
CA ASN A 322 9.72 -4.13 -41.94
C ASN A 322 9.74 -5.56 -42.46
#